data_b3fcecbef33980be7ce57681796342c7
#
_entry.id   b3fcecbef33980be7ce57681796342c7
#
_cell.length_a   1.000
_cell.length_b   1.000
_cell.length_c   1.000
_cell.angle_alpha   90.00
_cell.angle_beta   90.00
_cell.angle_gamma   90.00
#
_symmetry.space_group_name_H-M   'P 1'
#
loop_
_entity.id
_entity.type
_entity.pdbx_description
1 polymer ?
#
loop_
_entity_poly.entity_id
_entity_poly.type
_entity_poly.pdbx_seq_one_letter_code
_entity_poly.pdbx_strand_id
1 'polypeptide(L)'
;MRGGSIANAAPWNYRYLAASYILSRNNSYIGRNVNMRIAQVAPLTEAVPPKLYGGTERVVAYLTDALVELGHDVTLFASGDSLTKADLHASWPRAVRLDPAVTDHFVPLFMQLEMVARRAHEFDVIHAHLDYFGYPMLLRLPIPSLTTLHGRLDLPELPALYGVYDGVPVVSISNAQRFPLPQPNYIATVQHGLPKDLLDKGPGSGGYLAFLGRISPEKAPDAAIRIAASAGMRLKIAAKVDKVDQEYYRTTIEPLLSRGDVEFIGEIGEHQKSEFLGNAAALLFPIAWREPFGLVMIEAMACGTPVIAYNNGSVPEVLEDGVTGFIVENERQAVDAVGKIGALDRDRIRAEFDRRFTAHHMAQNYLKLYARLTKAGRTGKRSNGHANVGESLLT
;
A
#
# COMPACT_ATOMS: atom_id res chain seq x y z
N MET A 1 -43.49 -34.10 -27.75
CA MET A 1 -43.50 -35.10 -26.69
C MET A 1 -42.14 -35.76 -26.65
N ARG A 2 -41.39 -35.51 -25.62
CA ARG A 2 -40.43 -36.34 -24.89
C ARG A 2 -39.69 -35.41 -23.90
N GLY A 3 -40.13 -35.52 -22.63
CA GLY A 3 -39.52 -34.84 -21.53
C GLY A 3 -38.18 -35.47 -21.17
N GLY A 4 -37.16 -34.67 -21.00
CA GLY A 4 -35.86 -35.01 -20.43
C GLY A 4 -35.80 -34.54 -18.99
N SER A 5 -35.73 -35.49 -18.08
CA SER A 5 -35.59 -35.32 -16.63
C SER A 5 -34.31 -34.62 -16.29
N ILE A 6 -34.41 -33.52 -15.54
CA ILE A 6 -33.24 -32.85 -14.90
C ILE A 6 -32.90 -33.70 -13.64
N ALA A 7 -31.74 -34.35 -13.68
CA ALA A 7 -31.21 -35.08 -12.56
C ALA A 7 -30.87 -34.12 -11.38
N ASN A 8 -31.41 -34.43 -10.19
CA ASN A 8 -31.11 -33.82 -8.92
C ASN A 8 -29.63 -33.89 -8.59
N ALA A 9 -28.94 -32.77 -8.55
CA ALA A 9 -27.60 -32.64 -7.96
C ALA A 9 -27.75 -32.66 -6.43
N ALA A 10 -27.11 -33.59 -5.77
CA ALA A 10 -27.09 -33.70 -4.31
C ALA A 10 -26.43 -32.49 -3.64
N PRO A 11 -26.87 -32.03 -2.46
CA PRO A 11 -26.27 -30.92 -1.74
C PRO A 11 -24.86 -31.28 -1.26
N TRP A 12 -23.91 -30.42 -1.56
CA TRP A 12 -22.49 -30.53 -1.17
C TRP A 12 -22.34 -30.49 0.35
N ASN A 13 -21.90 -31.59 0.96
CA ASN A 13 -21.65 -31.73 2.39
C ASN A 13 -20.25 -31.17 2.74
N TYR A 14 -20.16 -29.91 3.11
CA TYR A 14 -18.92 -29.21 3.54
C TYR A 14 -18.35 -29.70 4.92
N ARG A 15 -18.94 -30.68 5.56
CA ARG A 15 -18.63 -31.05 6.95
C ARG A 15 -17.52 -32.07 7.16
N TYR A 16 -17.00 -32.73 6.14
CA TYR A 16 -16.14 -33.92 6.35
C TYR A 16 -14.63 -33.76 6.06
N LEU A 17 -14.15 -32.61 5.57
CA LEU A 17 -12.72 -32.45 5.27
C LEU A 17 -11.90 -31.72 6.36
N ALA A 18 -12.52 -31.17 7.38
CA ALA A 18 -11.82 -30.39 8.42
C ALA A 18 -11.25 -31.23 9.58
N ALA A 19 -11.68 -32.50 9.75
CA ALA A 19 -11.38 -33.23 10.98
C ALA A 19 -10.08 -34.05 10.98
N SER A 20 -9.56 -34.46 9.83
CA SER A 20 -8.41 -35.38 9.75
C SER A 20 -7.03 -34.72 9.69
N TYR A 21 -6.95 -33.39 9.44
CA TYR A 21 -5.65 -32.69 9.29
C TYR A 21 -5.09 -32.11 10.59
N ILE A 22 -5.84 -32.17 11.70
CA ILE A 22 -5.54 -31.45 12.94
C ILE A 22 -4.61 -32.23 13.91
N LEU A 23 -4.36 -33.50 13.68
CA LEU A 23 -3.73 -34.38 14.73
C LEU A 23 -2.22 -34.60 14.59
N SER A 24 -1.51 -34.07 13.60
CA SER A 24 -0.09 -34.41 13.37
C SER A 24 0.97 -33.39 13.74
N ARG A 25 0.62 -32.20 14.33
CA ARG A 25 1.63 -31.21 14.71
C ARG A 25 1.47 -30.72 16.14
N ASN A 26 1.85 -31.57 17.09
CA ASN A 26 2.13 -31.13 18.46
C ASN A 26 3.64 -30.95 18.67
N ASN A 27 3.98 -29.76 19.20
CA ASN A 27 5.15 -29.47 20.01
C ASN A 27 6.47 -29.13 19.31
N SER A 28 6.73 -27.81 19.20
CA SER A 28 8.00 -27.19 19.61
C SER A 28 8.08 -25.73 19.17
N TYR A 29 7.55 -24.80 19.97
CA TYR A 29 7.64 -23.37 19.67
C TYR A 29 8.13 -22.59 20.90
N ILE A 30 9.42 -22.66 21.16
CA ILE A 30 10.15 -21.62 21.90
C ILE A 30 11.53 -21.52 21.23
N GLY A 31 11.79 -20.40 20.51
CA GLY A 31 13.14 -20.02 20.11
C GLY A 31 13.63 -20.40 18.71
N ARG A 32 12.77 -20.77 17.71
CA ARG A 32 13.17 -20.92 16.31
C ARG A 32 12.38 -19.96 15.43
N ASN A 33 13.03 -19.33 14.45
CA ASN A 33 12.35 -18.64 13.34
C ASN A 33 11.40 -19.65 12.70
N VAL A 34 10.09 -19.48 12.96
CA VAL A 34 9.08 -20.39 12.40
C VAL A 34 8.82 -19.92 11.00
N ASN A 35 9.22 -20.73 10.02
CA ASN A 35 8.81 -20.53 8.63
C ASN A 35 7.27 -20.56 8.58
N MET A 36 6.62 -19.48 8.12
CA MET A 36 5.18 -19.36 7.92
C MET A 36 4.86 -19.45 6.44
N ARG A 37 3.75 -20.11 6.12
CA ARG A 37 3.18 -20.12 4.78
C ARG A 37 2.19 -18.97 4.67
N ILE A 38 2.51 -17.98 3.84
CA ILE A 38 1.83 -16.69 3.77
C ILE A 38 1.23 -16.52 2.37
N ALA A 39 -0.08 -16.27 2.29
CA ALA A 39 -0.69 -15.80 1.05
C ALA A 39 -0.70 -14.26 1.04
N GLN A 40 -0.07 -13.66 0.04
CA GLN A 40 -0.18 -12.25 -0.30
C GLN A 40 -1.18 -12.11 -1.45
N VAL A 41 -2.23 -11.32 -1.28
CA VAL A 41 -3.28 -11.15 -2.31
C VAL A 41 -3.27 -9.71 -2.79
N ALA A 42 -2.70 -9.50 -3.98
CA ALA A 42 -2.55 -8.18 -4.60
C ALA A 42 -3.76 -7.80 -5.45
N PRO A 43 -4.02 -6.50 -5.68
CA PRO A 43 -4.91 -6.07 -6.75
C PRO A 43 -4.41 -6.58 -8.11
N LEU A 44 -5.35 -6.85 -9.02
CA LEU A 44 -5.02 -7.22 -10.40
C LEU A 44 -4.90 -5.99 -11.33
N THR A 45 -5.03 -4.79 -10.79
CA THR A 45 -5.06 -3.54 -11.56
C THR A 45 -3.75 -3.31 -12.30
N GLU A 46 -2.63 -3.49 -11.64
CA GLU A 46 -1.28 -3.44 -12.20
C GLU A 46 -0.51 -4.74 -11.89
N ALA A 47 0.61 -4.95 -12.60
CA ALA A 47 1.56 -6.00 -12.24
C ALA A 47 2.25 -5.69 -10.89
N VAL A 48 2.80 -6.69 -10.24
CA VAL A 48 3.53 -6.59 -8.97
C VAL A 48 5.01 -6.93 -9.23
N PRO A 49 5.98 -5.95 -9.21
CA PRO A 49 5.74 -4.51 -9.11
C PRO A 49 5.13 -3.91 -10.39
N PRO A 50 4.49 -2.71 -10.30
CA PRO A 50 3.95 -2.05 -11.47
C PRO A 50 5.08 -1.50 -12.34
N LYS A 51 4.87 -1.49 -13.66
CA LYS A 51 5.85 -0.97 -14.62
C LYS A 51 6.07 0.55 -14.47
N LEU A 52 5.01 1.27 -14.18
CA LEU A 52 5.01 2.73 -14.00
C LEU A 52 4.32 3.09 -12.68
N TYR A 53 3.15 3.72 -12.75
CA TYR A 53 2.36 4.13 -11.58
C TYR A 53 1.63 2.94 -10.96
N GLY A 54 1.61 2.86 -9.62
CA GLY A 54 0.93 1.80 -8.85
C GLY A 54 1.52 1.72 -7.44
N GLY A 55 0.97 2.53 -6.49
CA GLY A 55 1.52 2.59 -5.13
C GLY A 55 1.30 1.31 -4.34
N THR A 56 0.10 0.74 -4.42
CA THR A 56 -0.27 -0.47 -3.69
C THR A 56 0.54 -1.68 -4.15
N GLU A 57 0.55 -1.93 -5.45
CA GLU A 57 1.26 -3.08 -6.03
C GLU A 57 2.77 -3.00 -5.81
N ARG A 58 3.32 -1.78 -5.78
CA ARG A 58 4.74 -1.54 -5.45
C ARG A 58 5.06 -1.95 -4.02
N VAL A 59 4.24 -1.54 -3.05
CA VAL A 59 4.40 -1.92 -1.65
C VAL A 59 4.20 -3.42 -1.45
N VAL A 60 3.22 -4.03 -2.15
CA VAL A 60 3.01 -5.48 -2.10
C VAL A 60 4.24 -6.24 -2.61
N ALA A 61 4.86 -5.78 -3.71
CA ALA A 61 6.10 -6.36 -4.21
C ALA A 61 7.21 -6.32 -3.15
N TYR A 62 7.44 -5.16 -2.56
CA TYR A 62 8.49 -4.98 -1.56
C TYR A 62 8.26 -5.79 -0.29
N LEU A 63 7.01 -5.85 0.18
CA LEU A 63 6.64 -6.66 1.34
C LEU A 63 6.82 -8.15 1.04
N THR A 64 6.32 -8.61 -0.10
CA THR A 64 6.37 -10.00 -0.52
C THR A 64 7.82 -10.50 -0.61
N ASP A 65 8.68 -9.77 -1.31
CA ASP A 65 10.07 -10.15 -1.48
C ASP A 65 10.84 -10.10 -0.16
N ALA A 66 10.59 -9.11 0.70
CA ALA A 66 11.19 -9.03 2.02
C ALA A 66 10.76 -10.18 2.95
N LEU A 67 9.52 -10.67 2.85
CA LEU A 67 9.07 -11.85 3.59
C LEU A 67 9.77 -13.13 3.13
N VAL A 68 10.01 -13.29 1.82
CA VAL A 68 10.80 -14.40 1.27
C VAL A 68 12.26 -14.31 1.76
N GLU A 69 12.87 -13.13 1.72
CA GLU A 69 14.23 -12.89 2.21
C GLU A 69 14.40 -13.19 3.70
N LEU A 70 13.34 -12.99 4.48
CA LEU A 70 13.29 -13.34 5.91
C LEU A 70 13.04 -14.85 6.15
N GLY A 71 12.97 -15.67 5.08
CA GLY A 71 12.89 -17.12 5.16
C GLY A 71 11.48 -17.68 5.31
N HIS A 72 10.45 -16.95 4.88
CA HIS A 72 9.06 -17.40 4.87
C HIS A 72 8.67 -17.98 3.52
N ASP A 73 7.70 -18.91 3.53
CA ASP A 73 7.11 -19.52 2.34
C ASP A 73 5.93 -18.64 1.88
N VAL A 74 6.12 -17.89 0.81
CA VAL A 74 5.16 -16.88 0.37
C VAL A 74 4.60 -17.24 -1.00
N THR A 75 3.28 -17.25 -1.12
CA THR A 75 2.57 -17.30 -2.41
C THR A 75 1.94 -15.93 -2.68
N LEU A 76 2.27 -15.35 -3.83
CA LEU A 76 1.68 -14.11 -4.31
C LEU A 76 0.55 -14.42 -5.31
N PHE A 77 -0.68 -14.06 -4.96
CA PHE A 77 -1.82 -14.02 -5.88
C PHE A 77 -1.85 -12.66 -6.58
N ALA A 78 -1.52 -12.63 -7.86
CA ALA A 78 -1.41 -11.40 -8.65
C ALA A 78 -1.67 -11.67 -10.14
N SER A 79 -1.47 -10.68 -11.01
CA SER A 79 -1.48 -10.88 -12.46
C SER A 79 -0.23 -11.66 -12.92
N GLY A 80 -0.36 -12.40 -14.01
CA GLY A 80 0.67 -13.33 -14.51
C GLY A 80 1.89 -12.63 -15.12
N ASP A 81 1.83 -11.33 -15.34
CA ASP A 81 2.95 -10.49 -15.77
C ASP A 81 3.71 -9.85 -14.58
N SER A 82 3.40 -10.27 -13.35
CA SER A 82 4.10 -9.88 -12.12
C SER A 82 5.46 -10.57 -11.99
N LEU A 83 6.38 -9.91 -11.30
CA LEU A 83 7.73 -10.41 -11.01
C LEU A 83 7.96 -10.40 -9.49
N THR A 84 8.30 -11.54 -8.91
CA THR A 84 8.47 -11.68 -7.45
C THR A 84 9.45 -12.81 -7.12
N LYS A 85 10.04 -12.75 -5.92
CA LYS A 85 10.83 -13.86 -5.34
C LYS A 85 9.95 -14.96 -4.74
N ALA A 86 8.65 -14.68 -4.54
CA ALA A 86 7.66 -15.64 -4.02
C ALA A 86 7.14 -16.57 -5.11
N ASP A 87 6.40 -17.60 -4.72
CA ASP A 87 5.64 -18.42 -5.66
C ASP A 87 4.48 -17.60 -6.24
N LEU A 88 4.55 -17.29 -7.54
CA LEU A 88 3.50 -16.54 -8.23
C LEU A 88 2.32 -17.47 -8.58
N HIS A 89 1.14 -17.18 -8.01
CA HIS A 89 -0.12 -17.71 -8.49
C HIS A 89 -0.81 -16.68 -9.39
N ALA A 90 -0.69 -16.87 -10.69
CA ALA A 90 -1.29 -16.00 -11.70
C ALA A 90 -2.83 -16.15 -11.70
N SER A 91 -3.53 -15.24 -11.03
CA SER A 91 -5.00 -15.23 -10.98
C SER A 91 -5.64 -14.73 -12.26
N TRP A 92 -4.91 -13.94 -13.06
CA TRP A 92 -5.26 -13.44 -14.37
C TRP A 92 -3.99 -13.31 -15.22
N PRO A 93 -4.04 -13.48 -16.56
CA PRO A 93 -2.81 -13.54 -17.36
C PRO A 93 -1.93 -12.29 -17.32
N ARG A 94 -2.54 -11.09 -17.20
CA ARG A 94 -1.83 -9.80 -17.11
C ARG A 94 -2.62 -8.77 -16.33
N ALA A 95 -1.99 -7.66 -15.98
CA ALA A 95 -2.61 -6.51 -15.31
C ALA A 95 -3.84 -6.01 -16.08
N VAL A 96 -5.00 -5.91 -15.38
CA VAL A 96 -6.29 -5.66 -16.04
C VAL A 96 -6.44 -4.25 -16.58
N ARG A 97 -5.76 -3.24 -15.97
CA ARG A 97 -5.80 -1.85 -16.46
C ARG A 97 -5.27 -1.73 -17.90
N LEU A 98 -4.27 -2.53 -18.24
CA LEU A 98 -3.58 -2.48 -19.53
C LEU A 98 -4.05 -3.58 -20.47
N ASP A 99 -5.04 -4.37 -20.09
CA ASP A 99 -5.59 -5.43 -20.93
C ASP A 99 -6.86 -4.97 -21.66
N PRO A 100 -6.78 -4.64 -22.97
CA PRO A 100 -7.93 -4.19 -23.74
C PRO A 100 -9.01 -5.26 -23.91
N ALA A 101 -8.70 -6.53 -23.61
CA ALA A 101 -9.67 -7.62 -23.65
C ALA A 101 -10.56 -7.68 -22.39
N VAL A 102 -10.22 -6.94 -21.33
CA VAL A 102 -10.99 -6.89 -20.09
C VAL A 102 -11.89 -5.67 -20.07
N THR A 103 -13.19 -5.91 -20.19
CA THR A 103 -14.22 -4.86 -20.11
C THR A 103 -14.76 -4.73 -18.68
N ASP A 104 -14.96 -5.85 -17.97
CA ASP A 104 -15.42 -5.88 -16.60
C ASP A 104 -14.29 -6.35 -15.66
N HIS A 105 -13.72 -5.41 -14.91
CA HIS A 105 -12.61 -5.65 -13.99
C HIS A 105 -13.01 -6.48 -12.75
N PHE A 106 -14.31 -6.62 -12.47
CA PHE A 106 -14.78 -7.44 -11.35
C PHE A 106 -14.67 -8.94 -11.65
N VAL A 107 -14.79 -9.37 -12.90
CA VAL A 107 -14.68 -10.79 -13.26
C VAL A 107 -13.34 -11.38 -12.85
N PRO A 108 -12.18 -10.83 -13.23
CA PRO A 108 -10.89 -11.31 -12.76
C PRO A 108 -10.75 -11.27 -11.23
N LEU A 109 -11.27 -10.23 -10.59
CA LEU A 109 -11.23 -10.09 -9.13
C LEU A 109 -11.99 -11.21 -8.42
N PHE A 110 -13.24 -11.51 -8.83
CA PHE A 110 -14.00 -12.61 -8.25
C PHE A 110 -13.37 -13.97 -8.50
N MET A 111 -12.76 -14.18 -9.66
CA MET A 111 -11.98 -15.40 -9.93
C MET A 111 -10.78 -15.51 -8.98
N GLN A 112 -10.04 -14.43 -8.75
CA GLN A 112 -8.93 -14.42 -7.81
C GLN A 112 -9.39 -14.77 -6.38
N LEU A 113 -10.49 -14.16 -5.91
CA LEU A 113 -11.04 -14.45 -4.59
C LEU A 113 -11.38 -15.93 -4.41
N GLU A 114 -12.00 -16.55 -5.42
CA GLU A 114 -12.30 -17.98 -5.40
C GLU A 114 -11.02 -18.84 -5.41
N MET A 115 -10.01 -18.50 -6.19
CA MET A 115 -8.72 -19.20 -6.22
C MET A 115 -8.02 -19.15 -4.84
N VAL A 116 -8.03 -17.99 -4.19
CA VAL A 116 -7.52 -17.82 -2.82
C VAL A 116 -8.31 -18.70 -1.84
N ALA A 117 -9.64 -18.70 -1.92
CA ALA A 117 -10.50 -19.46 -1.03
C ALA A 117 -10.26 -20.98 -1.14
N ARG A 118 -10.11 -21.50 -2.37
CA ARG A 118 -9.82 -22.94 -2.60
C ARG A 118 -8.49 -23.37 -2.00
N ARG A 119 -7.49 -22.50 -2.03
CA ARG A 119 -6.14 -22.79 -1.53
C ARG A 119 -5.91 -22.32 -0.08
N ALA A 120 -6.91 -21.73 0.57
CA ALA A 120 -6.76 -21.14 1.91
C ALA A 120 -6.14 -22.11 2.94
N HIS A 121 -6.44 -23.43 2.84
CA HIS A 121 -5.93 -24.46 3.72
C HIS A 121 -4.40 -24.68 3.63
N GLU A 122 -3.76 -24.20 2.57
CA GLU A 122 -2.32 -24.31 2.36
C GLU A 122 -1.54 -23.28 3.21
N PHE A 123 -2.20 -22.22 3.71
CA PHE A 123 -1.56 -21.09 4.36
C PHE A 123 -1.78 -21.04 5.87
N ASP A 124 -0.84 -20.44 6.57
CA ASP A 124 -0.96 -20.14 8.01
C ASP A 124 -1.64 -18.76 8.22
N VAL A 125 -1.53 -17.86 7.23
CA VAL A 125 -2.17 -16.53 7.22
C VAL A 125 -2.43 -16.07 5.79
N ILE A 126 -3.52 -15.31 5.59
CA ILE A 126 -3.86 -14.63 4.34
C ILE A 126 -3.81 -13.13 4.59
N HIS A 127 -2.98 -12.42 3.83
CA HIS A 127 -2.87 -10.96 3.85
C HIS A 127 -3.39 -10.39 2.53
N ALA A 128 -4.53 -9.69 2.59
CA ALA A 128 -5.15 -9.06 1.44
C ALA A 128 -4.78 -7.57 1.33
N HIS A 129 -4.64 -7.10 0.09
CA HIS A 129 -4.40 -5.69 -0.26
C HIS A 129 -5.50 -5.17 -1.19
N LEU A 130 -6.71 -5.68 -1.01
CA LEU A 130 -7.86 -5.48 -1.90
C LEU A 130 -8.89 -4.51 -1.31
N ASP A 131 -8.49 -3.67 -0.35
CA ASP A 131 -9.43 -2.88 0.44
C ASP A 131 -10.58 -3.78 0.96
N TYR A 132 -11.83 -3.42 0.76
CA TYR A 132 -13.00 -4.17 1.24
C TYR A 132 -13.46 -5.33 0.32
N PHE A 133 -12.93 -5.46 -0.88
CA PHE A 133 -13.43 -6.46 -1.84
C PHE A 133 -13.25 -7.91 -1.37
N GLY A 134 -12.24 -8.17 -0.54
CA GLY A 134 -11.98 -9.50 0.03
C GLY A 134 -12.85 -9.88 1.24
N TYR A 135 -13.55 -8.94 1.89
CA TYR A 135 -14.19 -9.14 3.20
C TYR A 135 -15.22 -10.27 3.25
N PRO A 136 -16.16 -10.41 2.26
CA PRO A 136 -17.11 -11.51 2.28
C PRO A 136 -16.46 -12.88 2.28
N MET A 137 -15.32 -13.04 1.61
CA MET A 137 -14.55 -14.27 1.59
C MET A 137 -13.77 -14.45 2.89
N LEU A 138 -12.97 -13.45 3.29
CA LEU A 138 -12.04 -13.55 4.43
C LEU A 138 -12.75 -13.88 5.74
N LEU A 139 -13.93 -13.32 6.00
CA LEU A 139 -14.74 -13.60 7.19
C LEU A 139 -15.24 -15.05 7.26
N ARG A 140 -15.31 -15.76 6.14
CA ARG A 140 -15.83 -17.12 6.06
C ARG A 140 -14.74 -18.18 6.04
N LEU A 141 -13.50 -17.77 5.83
CA LEU A 141 -12.36 -18.70 5.82
C LEU A 141 -11.94 -19.07 7.26
N PRO A 142 -11.59 -20.33 7.51
CA PRO A 142 -11.15 -20.80 8.83
C PRO A 142 -9.67 -20.44 9.11
N ILE A 143 -9.06 -19.65 8.27
CA ILE A 143 -7.63 -19.26 8.33
C ILE A 143 -7.52 -17.82 8.82
N PRO A 144 -6.57 -17.50 9.72
CA PRO A 144 -6.28 -16.14 10.11
C PRO A 144 -6.03 -15.25 8.89
N SER A 145 -6.70 -14.10 8.84
CA SER A 145 -6.57 -13.16 7.73
C SER A 145 -6.55 -11.74 8.23
N LEU A 146 -5.98 -10.85 7.43
CA LEU A 146 -6.00 -9.40 7.63
C LEU A 146 -6.02 -8.70 6.27
N THR A 147 -6.42 -7.42 6.28
CA THR A 147 -6.35 -6.54 5.12
C THR A 147 -5.57 -5.27 5.46
N THR A 148 -4.61 -4.90 4.61
CA THR A 148 -4.01 -3.57 4.67
C THR A 148 -4.80 -2.61 3.79
N LEU A 149 -5.19 -1.47 4.38
CA LEU A 149 -5.88 -0.39 3.70
C LEU A 149 -4.84 0.57 3.13
N HIS A 150 -4.79 0.71 1.80
CA HIS A 150 -3.79 1.55 1.14
C HIS A 150 -4.31 2.92 0.72
N GLY A 151 -5.62 3.04 0.50
CA GLY A 151 -6.27 4.20 -0.05
C GLY A 151 -6.80 5.19 0.99
N ARG A 152 -7.59 6.13 0.48
CA ARG A 152 -8.36 7.10 1.27
C ARG A 152 -9.51 6.42 1.98
N LEU A 153 -9.84 6.91 3.18
CA LEU A 153 -10.91 6.37 4.03
C LEU A 153 -11.99 7.42 4.35
N ASP A 154 -12.03 8.50 3.62
CA ASP A 154 -12.96 9.63 3.79
C ASP A 154 -14.16 9.59 2.83
N LEU A 155 -14.42 8.45 2.18
CA LEU A 155 -15.58 8.28 1.33
C LEU A 155 -16.85 8.11 2.18
N PRO A 156 -17.96 8.78 1.81
CA PRO A 156 -19.16 8.86 2.66
C PRO A 156 -19.88 7.51 2.89
N GLU A 157 -19.69 6.53 2.00
CA GLU A 157 -20.29 5.19 2.12
C GLU A 157 -19.50 4.23 3.01
N LEU A 158 -18.23 4.49 3.30
CA LEU A 158 -17.39 3.58 4.08
C LEU A 158 -17.87 3.32 5.51
N PRO A 159 -18.41 4.30 6.27
CA PRO A 159 -18.95 4.02 7.60
C PRO A 159 -20.02 2.93 7.59
N ALA A 160 -20.92 2.93 6.60
CA ALA A 160 -21.98 1.90 6.47
C ALA A 160 -21.37 0.53 6.16
N LEU A 161 -20.38 0.47 5.23
CA LEU A 161 -19.69 -0.77 4.89
C LEU A 161 -19.01 -1.39 6.11
N TYR A 162 -18.22 -0.58 6.85
CA TYR A 162 -17.49 -1.06 8.02
C TYR A 162 -18.38 -1.32 9.23
N GLY A 163 -19.61 -0.80 9.26
CA GLY A 163 -20.63 -1.21 10.21
C GLY A 163 -21.11 -2.65 9.98
N VAL A 164 -21.08 -3.13 8.74
CA VAL A 164 -21.40 -4.52 8.38
C VAL A 164 -20.22 -5.46 8.57
N TYR A 165 -19.00 -4.96 8.33
CA TYR A 165 -17.75 -5.75 8.38
C TYR A 165 -16.85 -5.36 9.56
N ASP A 166 -17.44 -5.08 10.72
CA ASP A 166 -16.75 -4.63 11.94
C ASP A 166 -15.74 -5.63 12.52
N GLY A 167 -15.92 -6.92 12.21
CA GLY A 167 -15.03 -8.00 12.67
C GLY A 167 -13.78 -8.22 11.81
N VAL A 168 -13.66 -7.60 10.62
CA VAL A 168 -12.50 -7.83 9.75
C VAL A 168 -11.25 -7.17 10.31
N PRO A 169 -10.15 -7.93 10.57
CA PRO A 169 -8.90 -7.34 11.01
C PRO A 169 -8.29 -6.48 9.91
N VAL A 170 -8.14 -5.18 10.17
CA VAL A 170 -7.53 -4.24 9.22
C VAL A 170 -6.28 -3.59 9.79
N VAL A 171 -5.35 -3.27 8.88
CA VAL A 171 -4.10 -2.56 9.18
C VAL A 171 -4.11 -1.25 8.41
N SER A 172 -3.92 -0.14 9.11
CA SER A 172 -3.69 1.17 8.50
C SER A 172 -2.21 1.38 8.20
N ILE A 173 -1.92 2.29 7.29
CA ILE A 173 -0.55 2.64 6.88
C ILE A 173 -0.01 3.90 7.59
N SER A 174 -0.90 4.62 8.26
CA SER A 174 -0.58 5.69 9.23
C SER A 174 -1.70 5.80 10.26
N ASN A 175 -1.47 6.50 11.36
CA ASN A 175 -2.54 6.84 12.30
C ASN A 175 -3.48 7.90 11.71
N ALA A 176 -2.93 8.84 10.94
CA ALA A 176 -3.70 9.88 10.24
C ALA A 176 -4.71 9.29 9.26
N GLN A 177 -4.39 8.16 8.62
CA GLN A 177 -5.31 7.47 7.72
C GLN A 177 -6.61 7.04 8.42
N ARG A 178 -6.55 6.67 9.71
CA ARG A 178 -7.72 6.21 10.49
C ARG A 178 -8.70 7.33 10.82
N PHE A 179 -8.22 8.56 10.83
CA PHE A 179 -8.97 9.71 11.37
C PHE A 179 -10.37 9.88 10.78
N PRO A 180 -10.58 9.82 9.45
CA PRO A 180 -11.92 9.97 8.87
C PRO A 180 -12.83 8.74 9.09
N LEU A 181 -12.27 7.58 9.45
CA LEU A 181 -13.02 6.33 9.59
C LEU A 181 -12.51 5.53 10.81
N PRO A 182 -12.88 5.89 12.04
CA PRO A 182 -12.38 5.23 13.25
C PRO A 182 -13.01 3.87 13.58
N GLN A 183 -14.12 3.49 12.92
CA GLN A 183 -14.94 2.31 13.26
C GLN A 183 -14.29 0.94 12.94
N PRO A 184 -13.49 0.77 11.86
CA PRO A 184 -12.92 -0.53 11.51
C PRO A 184 -12.12 -1.17 12.65
N ASN A 185 -12.04 -2.49 12.64
CA ASN A 185 -11.22 -3.27 13.56
C ASN A 185 -9.73 -3.11 13.24
N TYR A 186 -9.17 -1.95 13.54
CA TYR A 186 -7.73 -1.68 13.37
C TYR A 186 -6.89 -2.47 14.37
N ILE A 187 -6.24 -3.52 13.92
CA ILE A 187 -5.36 -4.35 14.75
C ILE A 187 -3.94 -3.78 14.89
N ALA A 188 -3.52 -2.93 13.96
CA ALA A 188 -2.23 -2.23 13.96
C ALA A 188 -2.19 -1.05 12.98
N THR A 189 -1.14 -0.23 13.09
CA THR A 189 -0.60 0.62 12.00
C THR A 189 0.75 0.06 11.58
N VAL A 190 0.95 -0.19 10.29
CA VAL A 190 2.25 -0.58 9.73
C VAL A 190 2.59 0.37 8.58
N GLN A 191 3.58 1.21 8.81
CA GLN A 191 4.09 2.15 7.81
C GLN A 191 4.75 1.40 6.66
N HIS A 192 4.64 1.94 5.44
CA HIS A 192 5.29 1.38 4.27
C HIS A 192 6.82 1.45 4.35
N GLY A 193 7.46 0.57 3.60
CA GLY A 193 8.91 0.52 3.47
C GLY A 193 9.34 0.19 2.05
N LEU A 194 10.56 0.60 1.70
CA LEU A 194 11.21 0.34 0.42
C LEU A 194 12.39 -0.63 0.61
N PRO A 195 12.78 -1.41 -0.41
CA PRO A 195 14.06 -2.10 -0.37
C PRO A 195 15.19 -1.13 -0.06
N LYS A 196 16.10 -1.52 0.83
CA LYS A 196 17.16 -0.63 1.31
C LYS A 196 18.03 -0.08 0.17
N ASP A 197 18.30 -0.92 -0.81
CA ASP A 197 19.20 -0.64 -1.93
C ASP A 197 18.44 -0.26 -3.22
N LEU A 198 17.14 0.11 -3.10
CA LEU A 198 16.33 0.52 -4.24
C LEU A 198 16.75 1.87 -4.81
N LEU A 199 17.09 2.81 -3.92
CA LEU A 199 17.43 4.17 -4.25
C LEU A 199 18.75 4.57 -3.59
N ASP A 200 19.65 5.16 -4.38
CA ASP A 200 20.96 5.61 -3.93
C ASP A 200 20.87 7.02 -3.33
N LYS A 201 21.67 7.25 -2.27
CA LYS A 201 21.87 8.58 -1.75
C LYS A 201 22.59 9.45 -2.79
N GLY A 202 22.04 10.63 -3.06
CA GLY A 202 22.60 11.58 -3.99
C GLY A 202 23.22 12.81 -3.33
N PRO A 203 23.99 13.62 -4.10
CA PRO A 203 24.74 14.77 -3.57
C PRO A 203 23.87 16.02 -3.33
N GLY A 204 22.66 16.12 -3.90
CA GLY A 204 21.83 17.32 -3.82
C GLY A 204 22.35 18.53 -4.60
N SER A 205 23.26 18.31 -5.54
CA SER A 205 24.00 19.38 -6.23
C SER A 205 23.37 19.86 -7.55
N GLY A 206 22.18 19.37 -7.90
CA GLY A 206 21.53 19.67 -9.17
C GLY A 206 20.96 21.08 -9.28
N GLY A 207 20.86 21.83 -8.17
CA GLY A 207 20.40 23.22 -8.15
C GLY A 207 18.91 23.38 -8.50
N TYR A 208 18.07 22.38 -8.17
CA TYR A 208 16.62 22.42 -8.39
C TYR A 208 15.86 21.82 -7.21
N LEU A 209 14.61 22.23 -7.07
CA LEU A 209 13.61 21.59 -6.24
C LEU A 209 12.89 20.51 -7.07
N ALA A 210 12.52 19.39 -6.46
CA ALA A 210 11.82 18.30 -7.14
C ALA A 210 10.34 18.27 -6.73
N PHE A 211 9.46 17.95 -7.67
CA PHE A 211 8.10 17.48 -7.42
C PHE A 211 7.96 16.12 -8.10
N LEU A 212 7.50 15.10 -7.35
CA LEU A 212 7.28 13.74 -7.87
C LEU A 212 5.90 13.25 -7.47
N GLY A 213 5.06 12.90 -8.47
CA GLY A 213 3.73 12.39 -8.16
C GLY A 213 2.79 12.35 -9.35
N ARG A 214 1.52 12.66 -9.09
CA ARG A 214 0.48 12.82 -10.10
C ARG A 214 0.14 14.31 -10.22
N ILE A 215 -0.16 14.77 -11.41
CA ILE A 215 -0.75 16.09 -11.60
C ILE A 215 -2.22 16.00 -11.19
N SER A 216 -2.53 16.50 -10.00
CA SER A 216 -3.89 16.55 -9.49
C SER A 216 -4.03 17.64 -8.43
N PRO A 217 -5.23 18.20 -8.22
CA PRO A 217 -5.44 19.28 -7.23
C PRO A 217 -4.99 18.88 -5.81
N GLU A 218 -5.21 17.65 -5.40
CA GLU A 218 -4.81 17.16 -4.08
C GLU A 218 -3.30 17.07 -3.88
N LYS A 219 -2.50 16.89 -4.95
CA LYS A 219 -1.03 16.89 -4.90
C LYS A 219 -0.44 18.29 -5.05
N ALA A 220 -1.25 19.27 -5.49
CA ALA A 220 -0.94 20.69 -5.58
C ALA A 220 0.41 21.03 -6.27
N PRO A 221 0.68 20.55 -7.50
CA PRO A 221 1.87 20.92 -8.24
C PRO A 221 1.92 22.42 -8.55
N ASP A 222 0.77 23.11 -8.63
CA ASP A 222 0.66 24.56 -8.76
C ASP A 222 1.29 25.30 -7.56
N ALA A 223 1.06 24.82 -6.33
CA ALA A 223 1.72 25.34 -5.13
C ALA A 223 3.23 25.10 -5.17
N ALA A 224 3.69 23.92 -5.62
CA ALA A 224 5.11 23.64 -5.78
C ALA A 224 5.77 24.63 -6.76
N ILE A 225 5.10 24.94 -7.88
CA ILE A 225 5.57 25.92 -8.87
C ILE A 225 5.68 27.33 -8.23
N ARG A 226 4.65 27.77 -7.49
CA ARG A 226 4.67 29.09 -6.83
C ARG A 226 5.75 29.18 -5.74
N ILE A 227 5.94 28.12 -4.95
CA ILE A 227 6.98 28.04 -3.92
C ILE A 227 8.37 28.17 -4.57
N ALA A 228 8.65 27.38 -5.61
CA ALA A 228 9.94 27.39 -6.29
C ALA A 228 10.23 28.76 -6.92
N ALA A 229 9.26 29.34 -7.62
CA ALA A 229 9.38 30.66 -8.21
C ALA A 229 9.66 31.76 -7.14
N SER A 230 8.93 31.73 -6.02
CA SER A 230 9.12 32.69 -4.92
C SER A 230 10.47 32.51 -4.20
N ALA A 231 11.00 31.28 -4.18
CA ALA A 231 12.32 30.97 -3.62
C ALA A 231 13.47 31.24 -4.61
N GLY A 232 13.17 31.60 -5.86
CA GLY A 232 14.18 31.85 -6.91
C GLY A 232 14.96 30.60 -7.31
N MET A 233 14.33 29.38 -7.20
CA MET A 233 14.94 28.11 -7.55
C MET A 233 14.19 27.45 -8.71
N ARG A 234 14.94 26.73 -9.56
CA ARG A 234 14.33 25.89 -10.59
C ARG A 234 13.52 24.77 -9.97
N LEU A 235 12.42 24.39 -10.63
CA LEU A 235 11.60 23.24 -10.27
C LEU A 235 11.63 22.20 -11.39
N LYS A 236 11.91 20.95 -11.06
CA LYS A 236 11.69 19.83 -11.94
C LYS A 236 10.48 19.03 -11.48
N ILE A 237 9.54 18.81 -12.39
CA ILE A 237 8.31 18.08 -12.14
C ILE A 237 8.37 16.75 -12.88
N ALA A 238 8.44 15.65 -12.13
CA ALA A 238 8.25 14.30 -12.65
C ALA A 238 6.84 13.84 -12.28
N ALA A 239 5.92 13.79 -13.25
CA ALA A 239 4.53 13.55 -12.93
C ALA A 239 3.75 12.94 -14.10
N LYS A 240 2.79 12.06 -13.73
CA LYS A 240 1.77 11.55 -14.61
C LYS A 240 0.57 12.50 -14.63
N VAL A 241 -0.06 12.63 -15.81
CA VAL A 241 -1.36 13.31 -15.98
C VAL A 241 -2.41 12.24 -16.27
N ASP A 242 -3.28 11.95 -15.31
CA ASP A 242 -4.39 11.01 -15.52
C ASP A 242 -5.53 11.65 -16.34
N LYS A 243 -6.35 10.83 -17.00
CA LYS A 243 -7.47 11.31 -17.83
C LYS A 243 -8.42 12.21 -17.04
N VAL A 244 -8.67 11.91 -15.78
CA VAL A 244 -9.56 12.69 -14.90
C VAL A 244 -8.99 14.06 -14.53
N ASP A 245 -7.67 14.23 -14.59
CA ASP A 245 -6.94 15.44 -14.20
C ASP A 245 -6.54 16.31 -15.40
N GLN A 246 -6.91 15.93 -16.64
CA GLN A 246 -6.54 16.64 -17.88
C GLN A 246 -7.01 18.09 -17.90
N GLU A 247 -8.20 18.37 -17.36
CA GLU A 247 -8.70 19.75 -17.32
C GLU A 247 -7.90 20.59 -16.33
N TYR A 248 -7.60 20.09 -15.15
CA TYR A 248 -6.73 20.76 -14.19
C TYR A 248 -5.33 21.00 -14.77
N TYR A 249 -4.76 20.01 -15.44
CA TYR A 249 -3.47 20.18 -16.13
C TYR A 249 -3.52 21.35 -17.12
N ARG A 250 -4.48 21.33 -18.06
CA ARG A 250 -4.60 22.32 -19.13
C ARG A 250 -4.92 23.72 -18.62
N THR A 251 -5.79 23.85 -17.62
CA THR A 251 -6.28 25.16 -17.15
C THR A 251 -5.40 25.78 -16.07
N THR A 252 -4.73 24.97 -15.26
CA THR A 252 -3.98 25.46 -14.09
C THR A 252 -2.47 25.23 -14.25
N ILE A 253 -2.03 24.04 -14.66
CA ILE A 253 -0.60 23.70 -14.65
C ILE A 253 0.11 24.18 -15.92
N GLU A 254 -0.41 23.86 -17.09
CA GLU A 254 0.22 24.19 -18.38
C GLU A 254 0.55 25.68 -18.53
N PRO A 255 -0.31 26.64 -18.12
CA PRO A 255 0.02 28.07 -18.14
C PRO A 255 1.18 28.43 -17.20
N LEU A 256 1.39 27.68 -16.11
CA LEU A 256 2.48 27.91 -15.17
C LEU A 256 3.82 27.34 -15.67
N LEU A 257 3.80 26.31 -16.52
CA LEU A 257 4.99 25.69 -17.09
C LEU A 257 5.72 26.62 -18.10
N SER A 258 5.03 27.62 -18.65
CA SER A 258 5.65 28.59 -19.56
C SER A 258 6.67 29.50 -18.87
N ARG A 259 6.77 29.50 -17.55
CA ARG A 259 7.83 30.16 -16.80
C ARG A 259 9.12 29.37 -16.98
N GLY A 260 10.19 30.02 -17.43
CA GLY A 260 11.45 29.40 -17.85
C GLY A 260 12.26 28.66 -16.76
N ASP A 261 11.79 28.67 -15.53
CA ASP A 261 12.38 28.03 -14.34
C ASP A 261 11.69 26.71 -13.93
N VAL A 262 10.69 26.24 -14.70
CA VAL A 262 9.98 24.98 -14.45
C VAL A 262 10.23 24.00 -15.62
N GLU A 263 10.73 22.81 -15.27
CA GLU A 263 10.95 21.72 -16.22
C GLU A 263 9.97 20.56 -15.93
N PHE A 264 9.01 20.35 -16.84
CA PHE A 264 8.11 19.19 -16.78
C PHE A 264 8.71 18.05 -17.59
N ILE A 265 9.16 16.97 -16.90
CA ILE A 265 9.86 15.85 -17.52
C ILE A 265 8.96 14.65 -17.82
N GLY A 266 7.66 14.74 -17.45
CA GLY A 266 6.72 13.63 -17.62
C GLY A 266 6.88 12.56 -16.54
N GLU A 267 6.36 11.36 -16.80
CA GLU A 267 6.43 10.22 -15.87
C GLU A 267 7.82 9.57 -15.91
N ILE A 268 8.39 9.26 -14.76
CA ILE A 268 9.68 8.58 -14.63
C ILE A 268 9.51 7.18 -14.03
N GLY A 269 10.35 6.26 -14.48
CA GLY A 269 10.45 4.90 -13.93
C GLY A 269 11.29 4.83 -12.65
N GLU A 270 11.27 3.67 -11.99
CA GLU A 270 11.96 3.46 -10.72
C GLU A 270 13.47 3.77 -10.80
N HIS A 271 14.13 3.32 -11.86
CA HIS A 271 15.57 3.50 -12.08
C HIS A 271 16.01 4.96 -12.26
N GLN A 272 15.08 5.87 -12.60
CA GLN A 272 15.37 7.30 -12.78
C GLN A 272 15.22 8.09 -11.47
N LYS A 273 14.56 7.50 -10.46
CA LYS A 273 14.25 8.21 -9.21
C LYS A 273 15.51 8.53 -8.39
N SER A 274 16.51 7.64 -8.36
CA SER A 274 17.77 7.90 -7.66
C SER A 274 18.45 9.16 -8.16
N GLU A 275 18.55 9.32 -9.49
CA GLU A 275 19.15 10.50 -10.10
C GLU A 275 18.26 11.74 -9.87
N PHE A 276 16.95 11.61 -10.11
CA PHE A 276 16.00 12.71 -10.00
C PHE A 276 15.88 13.25 -8.58
N LEU A 277 15.69 12.40 -7.59
CA LEU A 277 15.57 12.80 -6.19
C LEU A 277 16.95 13.09 -5.58
N GLY A 278 17.96 12.24 -5.85
CA GLY A 278 19.28 12.34 -5.27
C GLY A 278 20.02 13.64 -5.62
N ASN A 279 19.81 14.19 -6.81
CA ASN A 279 20.38 15.47 -7.22
C ASN A 279 19.54 16.68 -6.77
N ALA A 280 18.28 16.50 -6.38
CA ALA A 280 17.43 17.59 -5.92
C ALA A 280 17.94 18.21 -4.61
N ALA A 281 17.84 19.52 -4.50
CA ALA A 281 18.11 20.25 -3.26
C ALA A 281 17.08 19.88 -2.17
N ALA A 282 15.80 19.75 -2.56
CA ALA A 282 14.73 19.26 -1.72
C ALA A 282 13.57 18.72 -2.59
N LEU A 283 12.74 17.84 -2.02
CA LEU A 283 11.43 17.50 -2.54
C LEU A 283 10.39 18.50 -2.00
N LEU A 284 9.56 19.09 -2.86
CA LEU A 284 8.36 19.81 -2.48
C LEU A 284 7.15 18.85 -2.44
N PHE A 285 6.47 18.83 -1.31
CA PHE A 285 5.28 18.01 -1.08
C PHE A 285 4.16 18.86 -0.47
N PRO A 286 3.63 19.87 -1.20
CA PRO A 286 2.62 20.81 -0.72
C PRO A 286 1.21 20.17 -0.76
N ILE A 287 1.08 18.98 -0.18
CA ILE A 287 -0.12 18.15 -0.25
C ILE A 287 -1.36 18.85 0.30
N ALA A 288 -2.44 18.94 -0.49
CA ALA A 288 -3.64 19.69 -0.15
C ALA A 288 -4.76 18.83 0.46
N TRP A 289 -4.53 17.53 0.66
CA TRP A 289 -5.47 16.58 1.25
C TRP A 289 -4.82 15.75 2.37
N ARG A 290 -5.63 15.00 3.10
CA ARG A 290 -5.14 14.08 4.14
C ARG A 290 -4.46 12.87 3.50
N GLU A 291 -3.18 13.02 3.16
CA GLU A 291 -2.39 11.96 2.56
C GLU A 291 -2.32 10.74 3.48
N PRO A 292 -2.70 9.54 3.02
CA PRO A 292 -2.64 8.33 3.85
C PRO A 292 -1.23 7.93 4.27
N PHE A 293 -0.21 8.10 3.38
CA PHE A 293 1.18 7.81 3.72
C PHE A 293 2.21 8.68 2.98
N GLY A 294 2.12 8.75 1.63
CA GLY A 294 3.04 9.54 0.81
C GLY A 294 4.40 8.87 0.60
N LEU A 295 4.43 7.79 -0.17
CA LEU A 295 5.65 7.03 -0.52
C LEU A 295 6.80 7.91 -0.98
N VAL A 296 6.51 8.99 -1.72
CA VAL A 296 7.52 9.91 -2.25
C VAL A 296 8.37 10.57 -1.16
N MET A 297 7.83 10.74 0.06
CA MET A 297 8.60 11.27 1.19
C MET A 297 9.72 10.30 1.59
N ILE A 298 9.40 9.02 1.72
CA ILE A 298 10.41 8.01 2.06
C ILE A 298 11.34 7.68 0.88
N GLU A 299 10.89 7.86 -0.37
CA GLU A 299 11.75 7.79 -1.56
C GLU A 299 12.79 8.93 -1.54
N ALA A 300 12.38 10.16 -1.22
CA ALA A 300 13.30 11.27 -1.04
C ALA A 300 14.28 11.03 0.12
N MET A 301 13.79 10.56 1.27
CA MET A 301 14.64 10.21 2.42
C MET A 301 15.65 9.11 2.08
N ALA A 302 15.28 8.09 1.29
CA ALA A 302 16.19 7.07 0.79
C ALA A 302 17.33 7.67 -0.05
N CYS A 303 17.04 8.72 -0.80
CA CYS A 303 18.06 9.49 -1.53
C CYS A 303 18.83 10.51 -0.66
N GLY A 304 18.56 10.56 0.63
CA GLY A 304 19.10 11.59 1.54
C GLY A 304 18.59 13.01 1.22
N THR A 305 17.47 13.14 0.51
CA THR A 305 16.92 14.41 0.05
C THR A 305 15.92 14.95 1.06
N PRO A 306 16.11 16.20 1.54
CA PRO A 306 15.16 16.84 2.45
C PRO A 306 13.78 16.98 1.80
N VAL A 307 12.73 16.94 2.63
CA VAL A 307 11.35 17.12 2.18
C VAL A 307 10.78 18.40 2.80
N ILE A 308 10.17 19.28 1.99
CA ILE A 308 9.35 20.39 2.47
C ILE A 308 7.90 20.03 2.21
N ALA A 309 7.12 19.82 3.25
CA ALA A 309 5.77 19.31 3.14
C ALA A 309 4.76 20.14 3.95
N TYR A 310 3.54 20.26 3.44
CA TYR A 310 2.43 20.80 4.23
C TYR A 310 2.01 19.79 5.32
N ASN A 311 1.65 20.32 6.50
CA ASN A 311 1.22 19.55 7.66
C ASN A 311 -0.15 18.90 7.44
N ASN A 312 -0.23 17.90 6.55
CA ASN A 312 -1.46 17.21 6.18
C ASN A 312 -1.30 15.69 6.24
N GLY A 313 -2.32 15.01 6.79
CA GLY A 313 -2.38 13.55 6.85
C GLY A 313 -1.19 12.95 7.60
N SER A 314 -0.48 12.04 6.94
CA SER A 314 0.65 11.29 7.51
C SER A 314 1.97 12.07 7.59
N VAL A 315 2.05 13.28 7.05
CA VAL A 315 3.32 14.06 7.00
C VAL A 315 4.03 14.11 8.35
N PRO A 316 3.38 14.47 9.49
CA PRO A 316 4.06 14.52 10.78
C PRO A 316 4.40 13.15 11.38
N GLU A 317 3.88 12.05 10.82
CA GLU A 317 4.25 10.69 11.21
C GLU A 317 5.48 10.18 10.42
N VAL A 318 5.69 10.68 9.21
CA VAL A 318 6.76 10.27 8.31
C VAL A 318 7.99 11.15 8.49
N LEU A 319 7.82 12.47 8.48
CA LEU A 319 8.91 13.44 8.61
C LEU A 319 9.20 13.78 10.09
N GLU A 320 10.48 14.05 10.36
CA GLU A 320 10.95 14.67 11.60
C GLU A 320 11.38 16.09 11.27
N ASP A 321 10.61 17.08 11.77
CA ASP A 321 10.82 18.50 11.48
C ASP A 321 12.21 18.98 11.90
N GLY A 322 12.89 19.70 11.00
CA GLY A 322 14.27 20.15 11.20
C GLY A 322 15.34 19.05 11.12
N VAL A 323 14.96 17.80 10.81
CA VAL A 323 15.88 16.65 10.66
C VAL A 323 15.79 16.04 9.27
N THR A 324 14.61 15.53 8.88
CA THR A 324 14.41 14.92 7.57
C THR A 324 13.80 15.88 6.54
N GLY A 325 13.44 17.07 6.98
CA GLY A 325 12.82 18.10 6.19
C GLY A 325 12.18 19.16 7.05
N PHE A 326 11.24 19.91 6.47
CA PHE A 326 10.46 20.91 7.18
C PHE A 326 8.97 20.65 6.99
N ILE A 327 8.22 20.68 8.09
CA ILE A 327 6.75 20.61 8.10
C ILE A 327 6.22 22.03 8.19
N VAL A 328 5.45 22.47 7.20
CA VAL A 328 5.03 23.84 7.05
C VAL A 328 3.53 23.96 6.84
N GLU A 329 2.93 25.12 7.13
CA GLU A 329 1.48 25.33 7.06
C GLU A 329 1.03 26.04 5.77
N ASN A 330 1.95 26.70 5.05
CA ASN A 330 1.61 27.51 3.88
C ASN A 330 2.83 27.78 2.98
N GLU A 331 2.57 28.40 1.80
CA GLU A 331 3.59 28.71 0.80
C GLU A 331 4.71 29.60 1.34
N ARG A 332 4.40 30.61 2.17
CA ARG A 332 5.42 31.50 2.74
C ARG A 332 6.40 30.73 3.62
N GLN A 333 5.89 29.88 4.52
CA GLN A 333 6.75 29.03 5.34
C GLN A 333 7.56 28.03 4.51
N ALA A 334 6.98 27.52 3.41
CA ALA A 334 7.70 26.64 2.48
C ALA A 334 8.87 27.38 1.80
N VAL A 335 8.66 28.62 1.36
CA VAL A 335 9.74 29.46 0.81
C VAL A 335 10.83 29.73 1.84
N ASP A 336 10.45 30.06 3.09
CA ASP A 336 11.40 30.24 4.20
C ASP A 336 12.19 28.95 4.49
N ALA A 337 11.55 27.78 4.38
CA ALA A 337 12.16 26.47 4.54
C ALA A 337 13.17 26.16 3.43
N VAL A 338 12.90 26.55 2.17
CA VAL A 338 13.86 26.41 1.06
C VAL A 338 15.19 27.09 1.40
N GLY A 339 15.16 28.27 2.04
CA GLY A 339 16.38 28.96 2.49
C GLY A 339 17.17 28.24 3.59
N LYS A 340 16.58 27.23 4.23
CA LYS A 340 17.17 26.49 5.39
C LYS A 340 17.62 25.07 5.07
N ILE A 341 17.28 24.51 3.90
CA ILE A 341 17.56 23.11 3.55
C ILE A 341 19.07 22.78 3.59
N GLY A 342 19.94 23.76 3.30
CA GLY A 342 21.39 23.57 3.35
C GLY A 342 21.95 23.27 4.74
N ALA A 343 21.17 23.46 5.81
CA ALA A 343 21.54 23.10 7.18
C ALA A 343 21.21 21.63 7.54
N LEU A 344 20.46 20.92 6.70
CA LEU A 344 20.07 19.54 6.94
C LEU A 344 21.14 18.57 6.45
N ASP A 345 21.44 17.57 7.28
CA ASP A 345 22.42 16.53 6.97
C ASP A 345 21.79 15.39 6.17
N ARG A 346 22.19 15.22 4.92
CA ARG A 346 21.68 14.18 4.02
C ARG A 346 22.00 12.76 4.49
N ASP A 347 23.12 12.55 5.20
CA ASP A 347 23.45 11.26 5.81
C ASP A 347 22.49 10.92 6.95
N ARG A 348 22.13 11.90 7.75
CA ARG A 348 21.12 11.73 8.81
C ARG A 348 19.73 11.45 8.24
N ILE A 349 19.35 12.12 7.15
CA ILE A 349 18.07 11.86 6.46
C ILE A 349 18.04 10.39 5.99
N ARG A 350 19.10 9.94 5.33
CA ARG A 350 19.22 8.55 4.88
C ARG A 350 19.20 7.56 6.06
N ALA A 351 19.88 7.85 7.14
CA ALA A 351 19.89 7.01 8.33
C ALA A 351 18.49 6.86 8.96
N GLU A 352 17.66 7.92 8.95
CA GLU A 352 16.26 7.83 9.39
C GLU A 352 15.41 6.94 8.47
N PHE A 353 15.61 7.00 7.15
CA PHE A 353 15.01 6.05 6.22
C PHE A 353 15.43 4.61 6.57
N ASP A 354 16.73 4.34 6.69
CA ASP A 354 17.26 3.01 6.97
C ASP A 354 16.72 2.44 8.30
N ARG A 355 16.50 3.29 9.29
CA ARG A 355 15.98 2.91 10.61
C ARG A 355 14.48 2.60 10.60
N ARG A 356 13.67 3.31 9.79
CA ARG A 356 12.20 3.28 9.92
C ARG A 356 11.49 2.67 8.71
N PHE A 357 12.00 2.88 7.51
CA PHE A 357 11.23 2.73 6.29
C PHE A 357 11.82 1.72 5.29
N THR A 358 12.59 0.76 5.78
CA THR A 358 13.02 -0.35 4.91
C THR A 358 11.90 -1.39 4.76
N ALA A 359 11.88 -2.09 3.62
CA ALA A 359 10.96 -3.20 3.37
C ALA A 359 11.10 -4.31 4.42
N HIS A 360 12.32 -4.57 4.90
CA HIS A 360 12.58 -5.52 5.99
C HIS A 360 11.93 -5.07 7.30
N HIS A 361 12.02 -3.78 7.65
CA HIS A 361 11.37 -3.24 8.84
C HIS A 361 9.84 -3.38 8.75
N MET A 362 9.26 -3.06 7.60
CA MET A 362 7.83 -3.26 7.31
C MET A 362 7.45 -4.73 7.45
N ALA A 363 8.19 -5.65 6.82
CA ALA A 363 7.94 -7.10 6.87
C ALA A 363 8.02 -7.64 8.31
N GLN A 364 9.02 -7.23 9.10
CA GLN A 364 9.14 -7.62 10.51
C GLN A 364 7.94 -7.18 11.35
N ASN A 365 7.36 -6.01 11.06
CA ASN A 365 6.15 -5.55 11.75
C ASN A 365 4.94 -6.40 11.36
N TYR A 366 4.77 -6.76 10.09
CA TYR A 366 3.72 -7.70 9.67
C TYR A 366 3.90 -9.10 10.26
N LEU A 367 5.12 -9.62 10.34
CA LEU A 367 5.39 -10.93 10.96
C LEU A 367 4.97 -11.00 12.44
N LYS A 368 5.14 -9.90 13.19
CA LYS A 368 4.61 -9.79 14.57
C LYS A 368 3.08 -9.91 14.59
N LEU A 369 2.38 -9.31 13.63
CA LEU A 369 0.92 -9.39 13.50
C LEU A 369 0.48 -10.80 13.10
N TYR A 370 1.12 -11.40 12.10
CA TYR A 370 0.81 -12.77 11.67
C TYR A 370 0.96 -13.76 12.84
N ALA A 371 2.06 -13.64 13.61
CA ALA A 371 2.26 -14.49 14.78
C ALA A 371 1.18 -14.31 15.86
N ARG A 372 0.66 -13.09 16.06
CA ARG A 372 -0.46 -12.82 16.98
C ARG A 372 -1.75 -13.45 16.49
N LEU A 373 -2.11 -13.26 15.22
CA LEU A 373 -3.34 -13.78 14.61
C LEU A 373 -3.35 -15.31 14.61
N THR A 374 -2.23 -15.94 14.23
CA THR A 374 -2.12 -17.41 14.22
C THR A 374 -2.20 -18.03 15.61
N LYS A 375 -1.68 -17.38 16.66
CA LYS A 375 -1.85 -17.82 18.06
C LYS A 375 -3.30 -17.68 18.52
N ALA A 376 -3.96 -16.54 18.26
CA ALA A 376 -5.35 -16.30 18.63
C ALA A 376 -6.30 -17.30 17.97
N GLY A 377 -6.11 -17.61 16.69
CA GLY A 377 -6.88 -18.63 15.96
C GLY A 377 -6.75 -20.04 16.55
N ARG A 378 -5.60 -20.36 17.16
CA ARG A 378 -5.39 -21.66 17.84
C ARG A 378 -6.06 -21.73 19.22
N THR A 379 -6.11 -20.63 19.96
CA THR A 379 -6.73 -20.57 21.31
C THR A 379 -8.26 -20.45 21.21
N GLY A 380 -8.80 -19.71 20.26
CA GLY A 380 -10.25 -19.55 20.05
C GLY A 380 -10.95 -20.86 19.63
N LYS A 381 -10.25 -21.77 18.94
CA LYS A 381 -10.78 -23.12 18.63
C LYS A 381 -10.91 -24.06 19.85
N ARG A 382 -10.34 -23.69 21.01
CA ARG A 382 -10.47 -24.47 22.27
C ARG A 382 -11.66 -24.07 23.13
N SER A 383 -12.33 -22.93 22.87
CA SER A 383 -13.41 -22.41 23.74
C SER A 383 -14.81 -22.44 23.14
N ASN A 384 -15.03 -22.80 21.89
CA ASN A 384 -16.37 -22.88 21.29
C ASN A 384 -16.86 -24.31 21.16
N GLY A 385 -17.11 -24.97 22.33
CA GLY A 385 -18.15 -25.96 22.47
C GLY A 385 -19.42 -25.20 22.87
N HIS A 386 -20.42 -25.21 21.98
CA HIS A 386 -21.83 -24.80 22.20
C HIS A 386 -22.13 -23.38 22.63
N ALA A 387 -22.48 -22.53 21.68
CA ALA A 387 -23.50 -21.51 21.86
C ALA A 387 -24.51 -21.59 20.70
N ASN A 388 -25.72 -22.01 21.02
CA ASN A 388 -26.90 -21.95 20.17
C ASN A 388 -27.16 -20.47 19.80
N VAL A 389 -27.18 -20.16 18.51
CA VAL A 389 -27.77 -18.91 18.02
C VAL A 389 -29.21 -19.23 17.64
N GLY A 390 -30.11 -18.91 18.59
CA GLY A 390 -31.55 -18.88 18.37
C GLY A 390 -31.95 -17.66 17.53
N GLU A 391 -32.93 -17.90 16.70
CA GLU A 391 -33.71 -17.00 15.86
C GLU A 391 -34.04 -15.66 16.53
N SER A 392 -33.77 -14.55 15.86
CA SER A 392 -34.65 -13.34 15.85
C SER A 392 -34.05 -12.27 14.94
N LEU A 393 -34.54 -12.22 13.71
CA LEU A 393 -34.54 -11.00 12.86
C LEU A 393 -35.52 -11.21 11.70
N LEU A 394 -36.81 -11.04 12.01
CA LEU A 394 -37.88 -10.66 11.06
C LEU A 394 -38.99 -9.97 11.86
N THR A 395 -38.89 -8.67 11.99
CA THR A 395 -40.01 -7.70 12.03
C THR A 395 -39.44 -6.33 11.66
#